data_4d000f076d651022e17956661e5c031f
#
_entry.id   4d000f076d651022e17956661e5c031f
#
_cell.length_a   1.000
_cell.length_b   1.000
_cell.length_c   1.000
_cell.angle_alpha   90.00
_cell.angle_beta   90.00
_cell.angle_gamma   90.00
#
_symmetry.space_group_name_H-M   'P 1'
#
loop_
_entity.id
_entity.type
_entity.pdbx_description
1 polymer ?
#
loop_
_entity_poly.entity_id
_entity_poly.type
_entity_poly.pdbx_seq_one_letter_code
_entity_poly.pdbx_strand_id
1 'polypeptide(L)'
;MEKSKSRLITEWVLIGIVSLLVIMSSILKIASGSDSESAKNFMKWGLENQLKLIGVFELILGILFLIPRTFSVGVLLLTAYFGGAIATHLEHGEENNVVIPVIILLLIWASCYLRSPNMFASLLKKQDTINS
;
A
#
# COMPACT_ATOMS: atom_id res chain seq x y z
N MET A 1 27.02 -3.22 -3.20
CA MET A 1 27.10 -1.86 -3.78
C MET A 1 26.48 -0.85 -2.85
N GLU A 2 27.22 0.16 -2.50
CA GLU A 2 26.69 1.25 -1.73
C GLU A 2 25.74 2.10 -2.59
N LYS A 3 24.59 2.42 -2.03
CA LYS A 3 23.65 3.33 -2.68
C LYS A 3 24.20 4.74 -2.64
N SER A 4 23.99 5.50 -3.71
CA SER A 4 24.32 6.91 -3.70
C SER A 4 23.50 7.63 -2.63
N LYS A 5 24.04 8.75 -2.12
CA LYS A 5 23.38 9.54 -1.09
C LYS A 5 22.01 10.04 -1.56
N SER A 6 21.91 10.48 -2.80
CA SER A 6 20.65 10.96 -3.39
C SER A 6 19.62 9.83 -3.53
N ARG A 7 20.06 8.62 -3.89
CA ARG A 7 19.18 7.46 -3.98
C ARG A 7 18.61 7.08 -2.60
N LEU A 8 19.46 7.11 -1.57
CA LEU A 8 19.04 6.81 -0.21
C LEU A 8 18.02 7.84 0.31
N ILE A 9 18.24 9.12 0.05
CA ILE A 9 17.32 10.19 0.42
C ILE A 9 15.98 10.01 -0.30
N THR A 10 16.00 9.74 -1.60
CA THR A 10 14.79 9.52 -2.39
C THR A 10 14.00 8.31 -1.87
N GLU A 11 14.70 7.22 -1.57
CA GLU A 11 14.12 6.01 -0.98
C GLU A 11 13.34 6.34 0.30
N TRP A 12 13.99 7.02 1.26
CA TRP A 12 13.36 7.36 2.53
C TRP A 12 12.24 8.39 2.38
N VAL A 13 12.36 9.32 1.43
CA VAL A 13 11.29 10.29 1.15
C VAL A 13 10.05 9.58 0.62
N LEU A 14 10.21 8.67 -0.34
CA LEU A 14 9.08 7.91 -0.89
C LEU A 14 8.41 7.04 0.17
N ILE A 15 9.21 6.30 0.94
CA ILE A 15 8.70 5.45 2.01
C ILE A 15 7.98 6.28 3.07
N GLY A 16 8.55 7.43 3.43
CA GLY A 16 7.93 8.33 4.38
C GLY A 16 6.59 8.88 3.90
N ILE A 17 6.51 9.29 2.64
CA ILE A 17 5.26 9.80 2.05
C ILE A 17 4.19 8.71 2.04
N VAL A 18 4.51 7.52 1.53
CA VAL A 18 3.56 6.41 1.46
C VAL A 18 3.11 6.00 2.86
N SER A 19 4.05 5.83 3.79
CA SER A 19 3.74 5.46 5.16
C SER A 19 2.84 6.49 5.84
N LEU A 20 3.13 7.77 5.65
CA LEU A 20 2.32 8.85 6.22
C LEU A 20 0.89 8.80 5.67
N LEU A 21 0.74 8.66 4.35
CA LEU A 21 -0.59 8.60 3.71
C LEU A 21 -1.38 7.38 4.21
N VAL A 22 -0.74 6.22 4.25
CA VAL A 22 -1.39 4.97 4.69
C VAL A 22 -1.78 5.05 6.17
N ILE A 23 -0.87 5.49 7.03
CA ILE A 23 -1.11 5.58 8.47
C ILE A 23 -2.19 6.63 8.78
N MET A 24 -2.16 7.79 8.13
CA MET A 24 -3.19 8.80 8.32
C MET A 24 -4.56 8.29 7.88
N SER A 25 -4.63 7.63 6.73
CA SER A 25 -5.86 7.02 6.23
C SER A 25 -6.42 6.00 7.22
N SER A 26 -5.54 5.16 7.78
CA SER A 26 -5.92 4.15 8.76
C SER A 26 -6.47 4.77 10.05
N ILE A 27 -5.80 5.79 10.57
CA ILE A 27 -6.24 6.48 11.78
C ILE A 27 -7.60 7.13 11.57
N LEU A 28 -7.82 7.76 10.43
CA LEU A 28 -9.11 8.36 10.08
C LEU A 28 -10.23 7.32 10.06
N LYS A 29 -9.97 6.12 9.53
CA LYS A 29 -10.94 5.03 9.53
C LYS A 29 -11.23 4.51 10.93
N ILE A 30 -10.21 4.36 11.76
CA ILE A 30 -10.35 3.88 13.15
C ILE A 30 -11.10 4.89 14.00
N ALA A 31 -10.79 6.18 13.85
CA ALA A 31 -11.38 7.26 14.63
C ALA A 31 -12.70 7.79 14.05
N SER A 32 -13.13 7.32 12.87
CA SER A 32 -14.29 7.87 12.20
C SER A 32 -15.60 7.54 12.92
N GLY A 33 -16.43 8.56 13.08
CA GLY A 33 -17.82 8.38 13.50
C GLY A 33 -18.71 8.02 12.31
N SER A 34 -19.98 7.72 12.60
CA SER A 34 -20.97 7.33 11.58
C SER A 34 -21.22 8.42 10.52
N ASP A 35 -20.90 9.66 10.83
CA ASP A 35 -21.11 10.79 9.92
C ASP A 35 -19.89 11.11 9.05
N SER A 36 -18.78 10.38 9.23
CA SER A 36 -17.57 10.63 8.43
C SER A 36 -17.76 10.19 6.99
N GLU A 37 -17.01 10.81 6.08
CA GLU A 37 -17.03 10.46 4.67
C GLU A 37 -16.61 9.01 4.44
N SER A 38 -15.62 8.54 5.19
CA SER A 38 -15.20 7.14 5.13
C SER A 38 -16.33 6.19 5.52
N ALA A 39 -17.05 6.50 6.60
CA ALA A 39 -18.18 5.68 7.04
C ALA A 39 -19.28 5.64 5.98
N LYS A 40 -19.59 6.78 5.35
CA LYS A 40 -20.60 6.86 4.29
C LYS A 40 -20.20 6.01 3.07
N ASN A 41 -18.93 6.05 2.67
CA ASN A 41 -18.44 5.24 1.56
C ASN A 41 -18.51 3.74 1.88
N PHE A 42 -18.08 3.35 3.08
CA PHE A 42 -18.15 1.95 3.51
C PHE A 42 -19.59 1.47 3.65
N MET A 43 -20.51 2.35 4.04
CA MET A 43 -21.95 2.03 4.07
C MET A 43 -22.47 1.75 2.67
N LYS A 44 -22.09 2.56 1.66
CA LYS A 44 -22.44 2.33 0.26
C LYS A 44 -21.97 0.97 -0.25
N TRP A 45 -20.82 0.51 0.24
CA TRP A 45 -20.21 -0.77 -0.19
C TRP A 45 -20.70 -1.96 0.65
N GLY A 46 -21.55 -1.72 1.66
CA GLY A 46 -22.00 -2.77 2.58
C GLY A 46 -20.92 -3.24 3.54
N LEU A 47 -19.90 -2.41 3.79
CA LEU A 47 -18.73 -2.73 4.60
C LEU A 47 -18.64 -1.89 5.87
N GLU A 48 -19.71 -1.26 6.30
CA GLU A 48 -19.71 -0.34 7.45
C GLU A 48 -19.25 -1.00 8.75
N ASN A 49 -19.53 -2.29 8.92
CA ASN A 49 -19.11 -3.04 10.10
C ASN A 49 -17.63 -3.39 10.09
N GLN A 50 -17.01 -3.36 8.92
CA GLN A 50 -15.60 -3.69 8.73
C GLN A 50 -14.68 -2.46 8.69
N LEU A 51 -15.24 -1.26 8.74
CA LEU A 51 -14.47 -0.02 8.60
C LEU A 51 -13.29 0.05 9.59
N LYS A 52 -13.55 -0.19 10.88
CA LYS A 52 -12.51 -0.14 11.90
C LYS A 52 -11.51 -1.27 11.75
N LEU A 53 -11.99 -2.46 11.41
CA LEU A 53 -11.12 -3.62 11.18
C LEU A 53 -10.17 -3.36 10.01
N ILE A 54 -10.69 -2.85 8.91
CA ILE A 54 -9.89 -2.49 7.73
C ILE A 54 -8.88 -1.41 8.10
N GLY A 55 -9.28 -0.41 8.88
CA GLY A 55 -8.36 0.63 9.37
C GLY A 55 -7.22 0.06 10.21
N VAL A 56 -7.51 -0.90 11.09
CA VAL A 56 -6.48 -1.56 11.90
C VAL A 56 -5.51 -2.35 11.01
N PHE A 57 -6.02 -3.11 10.05
CA PHE A 57 -5.17 -3.82 9.10
C PHE A 57 -4.29 -2.86 8.31
N GLU A 58 -4.86 -1.79 7.78
CA GLU A 58 -4.13 -0.78 7.04
C GLU A 58 -3.01 -0.15 7.88
N LEU A 59 -3.28 0.12 9.16
CA LEU A 59 -2.27 0.64 10.09
C LEU A 59 -1.11 -0.34 10.26
N ILE A 60 -1.40 -1.61 10.48
CA ILE A 60 -0.39 -2.65 10.61
C ILE A 60 0.46 -2.72 9.34
N LEU A 61 -0.18 -2.71 8.16
CA LEU A 61 0.52 -2.77 6.89
C LEU A 61 1.42 -1.55 6.67
N GLY A 62 0.95 -0.36 7.05
CA GLY A 62 1.75 0.86 6.97
C GLY A 62 2.98 0.81 7.86
N ILE A 63 2.84 0.27 9.07
CA ILE A 63 3.96 0.09 10.00
C ILE A 63 4.96 -0.94 9.45
N LEU A 64 4.47 -2.06 8.92
CA LEU A 64 5.34 -3.08 8.32
C LEU A 64 6.14 -2.52 7.15
N PHE A 65 5.52 -1.68 6.33
CA PHE A 65 6.17 -1.02 5.21
C PHE A 65 7.25 -0.03 5.67
N LEU A 66 7.02 0.66 6.78
CA LEU A 66 7.96 1.65 7.32
C LEU A 66 9.21 1.01 7.92
N ILE A 67 9.07 -0.15 8.56
CA ILE A 67 10.18 -0.83 9.23
C ILE A 67 11.03 -1.57 8.21
N PRO A 68 12.36 -1.32 8.12
CA PRO A 68 13.21 -1.96 7.11
C PRO A 68 13.21 -3.49 7.13
N ARG A 69 13.10 -4.10 8.32
CA ARG A 69 13.09 -5.56 8.45
C ARG A 69 11.86 -6.23 7.85
N THR A 70 10.72 -5.55 7.89
CA THR A 70 9.43 -6.08 7.43
C THR A 70 8.96 -5.42 6.13
N PHE A 71 9.80 -4.60 5.52
CA PHE A 71 9.46 -3.82 4.35
C PHE A 71 8.89 -4.67 3.20
N SER A 72 9.56 -5.78 2.88
CA SER A 72 9.13 -6.65 1.77
C SER A 72 7.74 -7.26 2.02
N VAL A 73 7.48 -7.68 3.25
CA VAL A 73 6.15 -8.17 3.64
C VAL A 73 5.12 -7.05 3.53
N GLY A 74 5.49 -5.84 3.96
CA GLY A 74 4.64 -4.66 3.84
C GLY A 74 4.29 -4.35 2.38
N VAL A 75 5.27 -4.44 1.47
CA VAL A 75 5.05 -4.22 0.03
C VAL A 75 4.01 -5.21 -0.51
N LEU A 76 4.18 -6.49 -0.22
CA LEU A 76 3.27 -7.52 -0.72
C LEU A 76 1.86 -7.35 -0.18
N LEU A 77 1.74 -7.12 1.13
CA LEU A 77 0.43 -6.98 1.77
C LEU A 77 -0.28 -5.68 1.37
N LEU A 78 0.46 -4.57 1.25
CA LEU A 78 -0.12 -3.31 0.76
C LEU A 78 -0.56 -3.42 -0.70
N THR A 79 0.18 -4.16 -1.52
CA THR A 79 -0.21 -4.41 -2.91
C THR A 79 -1.54 -5.14 -2.96
N ALA A 80 -1.72 -6.18 -2.13
CA ALA A 80 -2.98 -6.88 -2.02
C ALA A 80 -4.10 -5.96 -1.52
N TYR A 81 -3.82 -5.15 -0.50
CA TYR A 81 -4.80 -4.22 0.09
C TYR A 81 -5.28 -3.19 -0.94
N PHE A 82 -4.37 -2.52 -1.63
CA PHE A 82 -4.74 -1.50 -2.61
C PHE A 82 -5.33 -2.11 -3.88
N GLY A 83 -4.94 -3.34 -4.24
CA GLY A 83 -5.60 -4.10 -5.30
C GLY A 83 -7.07 -4.36 -4.96
N GLY A 84 -7.34 -4.73 -3.72
CA GLY A 84 -8.72 -4.87 -3.22
C GLY A 84 -9.49 -3.56 -3.23
N ALA A 85 -8.83 -2.45 -2.86
CA ALA A 85 -9.45 -1.12 -2.89
C ALA A 85 -9.84 -0.73 -4.32
N ILE A 86 -8.95 -0.95 -5.28
CA ILE A 86 -9.23 -0.69 -6.70
C ILE A 86 -10.44 -1.51 -7.17
N ALA A 87 -10.45 -2.81 -6.86
CA ALA A 87 -11.54 -3.69 -7.22
C ALA A 87 -12.88 -3.21 -6.63
N THR A 88 -12.87 -2.78 -5.36
CA THR A 88 -14.07 -2.27 -4.69
C THR A 88 -14.61 -1.02 -5.38
N HIS A 89 -13.76 -0.08 -5.73
CA HIS A 89 -14.20 1.11 -6.46
C HIS A 89 -14.77 0.77 -7.84
N LEU A 90 -14.11 -0.12 -8.57
CA LEU A 90 -14.58 -0.53 -9.90
C LEU A 90 -15.92 -1.27 -9.82
N GLU A 91 -16.07 -2.14 -8.82
CA GLU A 91 -17.32 -2.89 -8.62
C GLU A 91 -18.50 -1.99 -8.34
N HIS A 92 -18.26 -0.83 -7.74
CA HIS A 92 -19.32 0.13 -7.41
C HIS A 92 -19.43 1.29 -8.40
N GLY A 93 -18.78 1.18 -9.57
CA GLY A 93 -18.87 2.19 -10.62
C GLY A 93 -18.15 3.50 -10.30
N GLU A 94 -17.18 3.45 -9.40
CA GLU A 94 -16.42 4.62 -8.95
C GLU A 94 -15.04 4.69 -9.64
N GLU A 95 -15.02 4.62 -10.97
CA GLU A 95 -13.77 4.55 -11.73
C GLU A 95 -12.81 5.72 -11.47
N ASN A 96 -13.36 6.90 -11.21
CA ASN A 96 -12.53 8.08 -10.92
C ASN A 96 -11.78 7.96 -9.59
N ASN A 97 -12.30 7.16 -8.66
CA ASN A 97 -11.72 7.00 -7.33
C ASN A 97 -10.58 5.98 -7.30
N VAL A 98 -10.36 5.22 -8.40
CA VAL A 98 -9.24 4.28 -8.46
C VAL A 98 -7.90 4.98 -8.65
N VAL A 99 -7.89 6.24 -9.06
CA VAL A 99 -6.66 6.99 -9.33
C VAL A 99 -5.76 7.04 -8.10
N ILE A 100 -6.33 7.32 -6.93
CA ILE A 100 -5.56 7.43 -5.68
C ILE A 100 -4.87 6.12 -5.31
N PRO A 101 -5.58 4.98 -5.19
CA PRO A 101 -4.91 3.71 -4.88
C PRO A 101 -3.91 3.27 -5.96
N VAL A 102 -4.14 3.58 -7.23
CA VAL A 102 -3.17 3.29 -8.29
C VAL A 102 -1.89 4.09 -8.09
N ILE A 103 -2.00 5.39 -7.79
CA ILE A 103 -0.82 6.23 -7.53
C ILE A 103 -0.04 5.71 -6.33
N ILE A 104 -0.73 5.35 -5.25
CA ILE A 104 -0.08 4.80 -4.05
C ILE A 104 0.65 3.49 -4.37
N LEU A 105 0.04 2.60 -5.17
CA LEU A 105 0.70 1.36 -5.61
C LEU A 105 1.97 1.65 -6.42
N LEU A 106 1.92 2.62 -7.32
CA LEU A 106 3.10 3.00 -8.11
C LEU A 106 4.22 3.51 -7.20
N LEU A 107 3.88 4.30 -6.17
CA LEU A 107 4.85 4.80 -5.20
C LEU A 107 5.42 3.67 -4.34
N ILE A 108 4.60 2.69 -3.96
CA ILE A 108 5.04 1.51 -3.20
C ILE A 108 6.07 0.73 -4.01
N TRP A 109 5.80 0.45 -5.28
CA TRP A 109 6.70 -0.31 -6.14
C TRP A 109 7.94 0.47 -6.52
N ALA A 110 7.85 1.80 -6.66
CA ALA A 110 9.01 2.66 -6.83
C ALA A 110 9.93 2.59 -5.61
N SER A 111 9.34 2.62 -4.40
CA SER A 111 10.09 2.47 -3.15
C SER A 111 10.76 1.09 -3.08
N CYS A 112 10.04 0.06 -3.50
CA CYS A 112 10.58 -1.31 -3.56
C CYS A 112 11.77 -1.41 -4.50
N TYR A 113 11.67 -0.80 -5.67
CA TYR A 113 12.76 -0.79 -6.65
C TYR A 113 14.02 -0.09 -6.09
N LEU A 114 13.83 1.00 -5.35
CA LEU A 114 14.94 1.75 -4.75
C LEU A 114 15.57 1.01 -3.57
N ARG A 115 14.75 0.45 -2.68
CA ARG A 115 15.24 -0.19 -1.44
C ARG A 115 15.71 -1.61 -1.68
N SER A 116 14.96 -2.39 -2.44
CA SER A 116 15.19 -3.82 -2.63
C SER A 116 15.13 -4.19 -4.11
N PRO A 117 16.10 -3.72 -4.92
CA PRO A 117 16.09 -4.04 -6.36
C PRO A 117 16.19 -5.54 -6.62
N ASN A 118 16.78 -6.32 -5.72
CA ASN A 118 16.85 -7.78 -5.84
C ASN A 118 15.48 -8.44 -5.73
N MET A 119 14.61 -7.93 -4.87
CA MET A 119 13.22 -8.40 -4.77
C MET A 119 12.49 -8.17 -6.08
N PHE A 120 12.63 -6.97 -6.65
CA PHE A 120 12.00 -6.61 -7.92
C PHE A 120 12.54 -7.48 -9.06
N ALA A 121 13.86 -7.65 -9.11
CA ALA A 121 14.52 -8.46 -10.14
C ALA A 121 14.11 -9.95 -10.06
N SER A 122 13.92 -10.48 -8.85
CA SER A 122 13.52 -11.88 -8.68
C SER A 122 12.11 -12.16 -9.23
N LEU A 123 11.23 -11.16 -9.20
CA LEU A 123 9.88 -11.29 -9.76
C LEU A 123 9.91 -11.31 -11.30
N LEU A 124 10.89 -10.65 -11.90
CA LEU A 124 11.02 -10.55 -13.35
C LEU A 124 11.95 -11.61 -13.94
N LYS A 125 12.71 -12.31 -13.09
CA LYS A 125 13.66 -13.30 -13.56
C LYS A 125 12.93 -14.55 -14.07
N LYS A 126 13.21 -14.91 -15.31
CA LYS A 126 12.70 -16.14 -15.89
C LYS A 126 13.25 -17.34 -15.11
N GLN A 127 12.37 -18.25 -14.76
CA GLN A 127 12.79 -19.49 -14.07
C GLN A 127 13.48 -20.46 -15.04
N ASP A 128 14.70 -20.15 -15.41
CA ASP A 128 15.48 -21.03 -16.29
C ASP A 128 16.14 -22.20 -15.55
N THR A 129 15.93 -22.29 -14.24
CA THR A 129 16.65 -23.22 -13.38
C THR A 129 15.91 -24.51 -13.05
N ILE A 130 14.70 -24.70 -13.53
CA ILE A 130 13.91 -25.91 -13.23
C ILE A 130 14.40 -27.11 -14.05
N ASN A 131 15.15 -26.89 -15.12
CA ASN A 131 15.59 -27.93 -16.05
C ASN A 131 17.10 -28.16 -16.10
N SER A 132 17.86 -27.64 -15.15
CA SER A 132 19.30 -27.91 -15.08
C SER A 132 19.64 -29.01 -14.08
#